data_4fd3fb90b4416bb48cc6ce703f54cbd9
#
_entry.id   4fd3fb90b4416bb48cc6ce703f54cbd9
#
_cell.length_a   1.000
_cell.length_b   1.000
_cell.length_c   1.000
_cell.angle_alpha   90.00
_cell.angle_beta   90.00
_cell.angle_gamma   90.00
#
_symmetry.space_group_name_H-M   'P 1'
#
loop_
_entity.id
_entity.type
_entity.pdbx_description
1 polymer ?
#
loop_
_entity_poly.entity_id
_entity_poly.type
_entity_poly.pdbx_seq_one_letter_code
_entity_poly.pdbx_strand_id
1 'polypeptide(L)'
;WVFEYSPESFTGTEMDFAVSVCDAVNEVLTPTQEQPVIINLPATVEMSTPNIYADQIEWFCDHICNRDALIISLHTHNDRGCAVAAAELGVMAGADRVEGTLLGNGERTGNMDIMTMAMNLYSQGVDPLLDFTHMDEICTVARECTQLPVHPRHPYAGELVFTAFSGSHQDAIHKCLSKRDADGAWDVAYLPIDPADIGRTYQEVIRINSQSGKGGVAHVLRRDYGLELPRWLQVDFSTAVQGLAEDSEAEVSSDDIFALFSETYLSTADRWQLGNYQLSRRDESDGLEVTLHGPQGDVALTGQGNGVVDAFVQAMESFTGRHIVVVEYSEHTLGQSADAEAVCYVQLNVDGERPCGVGRSHDIVQASLAAILSALDGRGQVLANAA
;
A
#
# COMPACT_ATOMS: atom_id res chain seq x y z
N TRP A 1 -9.70 39.41 24.73
CA TRP A 1 -10.81 38.86 23.98
C TRP A 1 -10.69 39.34 22.53
N VAL A 2 -10.89 38.46 21.56
CA VAL A 2 -11.11 38.82 20.16
C VAL A 2 -12.58 38.57 19.88
N PHE A 3 -13.27 39.56 19.33
CA PHE A 3 -14.67 39.40 18.95
C PHE A 3 -14.79 38.83 17.56
N GLU A 4 -15.79 37.99 17.36
CA GLU A 4 -16.17 37.46 16.08
C GLU A 4 -17.63 37.73 15.79
N TYR A 5 -17.92 38.18 14.58
CA TYR A 5 -19.27 38.34 14.04
C TYR A 5 -19.44 37.49 12.79
N SER A 6 -20.46 36.67 12.78
CA SER A 6 -20.81 35.78 11.67
C SER A 6 -22.16 36.15 11.08
N PRO A 7 -22.23 36.88 9.95
CA PRO A 7 -23.48 37.10 9.22
C PRO A 7 -23.98 35.82 8.58
N GLU A 8 -24.82 35.09 9.31
CA GLU A 8 -25.36 33.80 8.81
C GLU A 8 -26.06 33.99 7.47
N SER A 9 -25.97 32.96 6.60
CA SER A 9 -26.47 32.98 5.22
C SER A 9 -25.79 34.01 4.30
N PHE A 10 -24.52 34.32 4.54
CA PHE A 10 -23.74 35.26 3.72
C PHE A 10 -23.85 34.96 2.23
N THR A 11 -23.70 33.69 1.80
CA THR A 11 -23.76 33.29 0.38
C THR A 11 -25.16 33.43 -0.25
N GLY A 12 -26.20 33.57 0.55
CA GLY A 12 -27.58 33.78 0.12
C GLY A 12 -28.06 35.23 0.32
N THR A 13 -27.15 36.15 0.67
CA THR A 13 -27.45 37.56 0.98
C THR A 13 -26.86 38.44 -0.14
N GLU A 14 -27.55 39.54 -0.47
CA GLU A 14 -27.04 40.56 -1.38
C GLU A 14 -25.75 41.16 -0.82
N MET A 15 -24.71 41.23 -1.67
CA MET A 15 -23.36 41.57 -1.24
C MET A 15 -23.28 43.00 -0.61
N ASP A 16 -23.97 43.98 -1.21
CA ASP A 16 -24.01 45.33 -0.67
C ASP A 16 -24.66 45.38 0.75
N PHE A 17 -25.66 44.54 0.97
CA PHE A 17 -26.32 44.43 2.28
C PHE A 17 -25.40 43.77 3.31
N ALA A 18 -24.74 42.68 2.91
CA ALA A 18 -23.78 41.99 3.78
C ALA A 18 -22.63 42.90 4.24
N VAL A 19 -22.07 43.72 3.34
CA VAL A 19 -21.05 44.73 3.70
C VAL A 19 -21.65 45.78 4.65
N SER A 20 -22.84 46.33 4.35
CA SER A 20 -23.43 47.38 5.18
C SER A 20 -23.74 46.91 6.60
N VAL A 21 -24.14 45.63 6.78
CA VAL A 21 -24.36 45.05 8.12
C VAL A 21 -23.04 44.90 8.88
N CYS A 22 -22.01 44.37 8.19
CA CYS A 22 -20.69 44.20 8.82
C CYS A 22 -20.04 45.54 9.16
N ASP A 23 -20.20 46.57 8.33
CA ASP A 23 -19.73 47.91 8.62
C ASP A 23 -20.43 48.51 9.86
N ALA A 24 -21.76 48.35 9.99
CA ALA A 24 -22.49 48.78 11.18
C ALA A 24 -22.05 48.05 12.46
N VAL A 25 -21.68 46.77 12.38
CA VAL A 25 -21.10 46.03 13.51
C VAL A 25 -19.70 46.55 13.83
N ASN A 26 -18.87 46.84 12.84
CA ASN A 26 -17.54 47.41 13.01
C ASN A 26 -17.56 48.81 13.64
N GLU A 27 -18.57 49.63 13.32
CA GLU A 27 -18.77 50.93 14.01
C GLU A 27 -18.98 50.78 15.52
N VAL A 28 -19.63 49.69 15.95
CA VAL A 28 -19.85 49.42 17.40
C VAL A 28 -18.61 48.81 18.04
N LEU A 29 -17.97 47.87 17.39
CA LEU A 29 -16.82 47.12 17.93
C LEU A 29 -15.52 47.93 17.84
N THR A 30 -15.45 48.91 16.93
CA THR A 30 -14.28 49.78 16.70
C THR A 30 -12.96 49.07 16.58
N PRO A 31 -12.81 48.15 15.57
CA PRO A 31 -11.59 47.37 15.38
C PRO A 31 -10.38 48.26 15.09
N THR A 32 -9.22 47.83 15.59
CA THR A 32 -7.91 48.42 15.26
C THR A 32 -6.94 47.27 14.87
N GLN A 33 -5.80 47.64 14.30
CA GLN A 33 -4.78 46.63 13.97
C GLN A 33 -4.23 45.93 15.21
N GLU A 34 -4.21 46.58 16.37
CA GLU A 34 -3.77 46.00 17.65
C GLU A 34 -4.89 45.14 18.30
N GLN A 35 -6.14 45.44 18.00
CA GLN A 35 -7.35 44.74 18.47
C GLN A 35 -8.30 44.45 17.30
N PRO A 36 -7.94 43.47 16.45
CA PRO A 36 -8.75 43.17 15.30
C PRO A 36 -10.07 42.49 15.69
N VAL A 37 -11.06 42.61 14.82
CA VAL A 37 -12.33 41.85 14.86
C VAL A 37 -12.35 40.83 13.77
N ILE A 38 -12.87 39.64 14.05
CA ILE A 38 -13.09 38.61 13.07
C ILE A 38 -14.47 38.80 12.44
N ILE A 39 -14.50 38.92 11.12
CA ILE A 39 -15.73 38.83 10.33
C ILE A 39 -15.69 37.46 9.66
N ASN A 40 -16.57 36.59 10.11
CA ASN A 40 -16.63 35.21 9.62
C ASN A 40 -17.76 35.07 8.57
N LEU A 41 -17.42 34.77 7.34
CA LEU A 41 -18.33 34.77 6.18
C LEU A 41 -18.78 33.34 5.85
N PRO A 42 -19.94 32.87 6.40
CA PRO A 42 -20.32 31.48 6.22
C PRO A 42 -21.00 31.22 4.88
N ALA A 43 -20.52 30.19 4.19
CA ALA A 43 -21.34 29.47 3.23
C ALA A 43 -22.27 28.55 4.02
N THR A 44 -23.27 29.11 4.69
CA THR A 44 -24.23 28.41 5.56
C THR A 44 -24.90 27.25 4.83
N VAL A 45 -25.20 27.45 3.54
CA VAL A 45 -25.47 26.41 2.56
C VAL A 45 -24.55 26.65 1.37
N GLU A 46 -23.97 25.60 0.84
CA GLU A 46 -23.12 25.66 -0.35
C GLU A 46 -23.97 25.88 -1.60
N MET A 47 -24.29 27.15 -1.88
CA MET A 47 -25.27 27.52 -2.92
C MET A 47 -24.69 27.58 -4.33
N SER A 48 -23.37 27.81 -4.46
CA SER A 48 -22.69 28.02 -5.74
C SER A 48 -21.41 27.19 -5.85
N THR A 49 -20.69 27.32 -6.96
CA THR A 49 -19.38 26.70 -7.14
C THR A 49 -18.31 27.44 -6.33
N PRO A 50 -17.18 26.77 -5.96
CA PRO A 50 -16.11 27.36 -5.13
C PRO A 50 -15.55 28.68 -5.66
N ASN A 51 -15.42 28.84 -6.98
CA ASN A 51 -14.95 30.08 -7.61
C ASN A 51 -15.93 31.26 -7.39
N ILE A 52 -17.23 31.01 -7.42
CA ILE A 52 -18.23 32.07 -7.14
C ILE A 52 -18.16 32.50 -5.69
N TYR A 53 -17.94 31.56 -4.73
CA TYR A 53 -17.71 31.91 -3.35
C TYR A 53 -16.42 32.76 -3.19
N ALA A 54 -15.36 32.38 -3.86
CA ALA A 54 -14.10 33.15 -3.88
C ALA A 54 -14.31 34.57 -4.43
N ASP A 55 -15.05 34.72 -5.55
CA ASP A 55 -15.40 36.04 -6.11
C ASP A 55 -16.20 36.88 -5.09
N GLN A 56 -17.11 36.28 -4.31
CA GLN A 56 -17.83 36.96 -3.24
C GLN A 56 -16.88 37.42 -2.11
N ILE A 57 -15.89 36.60 -1.75
CA ILE A 57 -14.89 36.95 -0.72
C ILE A 57 -14.00 38.10 -1.20
N GLU A 58 -13.48 38.02 -2.44
CA GLU A 58 -12.67 39.09 -3.02
C GLU A 58 -13.43 40.40 -3.04
N TRP A 59 -14.66 40.36 -3.56
CA TRP A 59 -15.53 41.52 -3.62
C TRP A 59 -15.82 42.10 -2.22
N PHE A 60 -16.09 41.24 -1.22
CA PHE A 60 -16.30 41.67 0.16
C PHE A 60 -15.07 42.35 0.74
N CYS A 61 -13.88 41.76 0.55
CA CYS A 61 -12.61 42.34 1.01
C CYS A 61 -12.33 43.72 0.40
N ASP A 62 -12.71 43.92 -0.85
CA ASP A 62 -12.52 45.21 -1.54
C ASP A 62 -13.50 46.31 -1.11
N HIS A 63 -14.66 45.94 -0.54
CA HIS A 63 -15.74 46.91 -0.24
C HIS A 63 -15.97 47.13 1.24
N ILE A 64 -15.50 46.24 2.15
CA ILE A 64 -15.63 46.41 3.58
C ILE A 64 -14.76 47.56 4.11
N CYS A 65 -15.29 48.41 4.97
CA CYS A 65 -14.51 49.47 5.59
C CYS A 65 -13.46 48.92 6.57
N ASN A 66 -12.32 49.61 6.64
CA ASN A 66 -11.26 49.29 7.63
C ASN A 66 -10.70 47.86 7.55
N ARG A 67 -10.56 47.35 6.31
CA ARG A 67 -10.11 45.96 6.04
C ARG A 67 -8.86 45.56 6.85
N ASP A 68 -7.90 46.47 7.02
CA ASP A 68 -6.63 46.23 7.72
C ASP A 68 -6.77 45.95 9.22
N ALA A 69 -7.92 46.28 9.81
CA ALA A 69 -8.25 45.99 11.19
C ALA A 69 -9.17 44.77 11.38
N LEU A 70 -9.42 44.05 10.29
CA LEU A 70 -10.30 42.88 10.26
C LEU A 70 -9.53 41.61 9.93
N ILE A 71 -9.95 40.52 10.56
CA ILE A 71 -9.58 39.14 10.17
C ILE A 71 -10.80 38.58 9.45
N ILE A 72 -10.68 38.40 8.13
CA ILE A 72 -11.73 37.77 7.34
C ILE A 72 -11.58 36.26 7.47
N SER A 73 -12.58 35.61 8.04
CA SER A 73 -12.66 34.20 8.30
C SER A 73 -13.70 33.53 7.39
N LEU A 74 -13.45 32.32 7.00
CA LEU A 74 -14.34 31.52 6.17
C LEU A 74 -14.89 30.34 6.96
N HIS A 75 -16.20 30.09 6.79
CA HIS A 75 -16.89 28.95 7.38
C HIS A 75 -17.72 28.27 6.30
N THR A 76 -17.17 27.22 5.66
CA THR A 76 -17.85 26.58 4.54
C THR A 76 -18.48 25.26 4.97
N HIS A 77 -19.75 25.04 4.50
CA HIS A 77 -20.47 23.78 4.57
C HIS A 77 -20.22 22.96 3.30
N ASN A 78 -20.55 21.67 3.34
CA ASN A 78 -20.17 20.68 2.32
C ASN A 78 -21.36 20.11 1.54
N ASP A 79 -22.42 20.90 1.35
CA ASP A 79 -23.68 20.45 0.72
C ASP A 79 -23.49 19.93 -0.72
N ARG A 80 -22.48 20.45 -1.43
CA ARG A 80 -22.12 20.06 -2.80
C ARG A 80 -20.83 19.24 -2.87
N GLY A 81 -20.22 18.93 -1.72
CA GLY A 81 -18.94 18.22 -1.63
C GLY A 81 -17.70 19.08 -1.92
N CYS A 82 -17.81 20.41 -1.88
CA CYS A 82 -16.74 21.32 -2.29
C CYS A 82 -16.25 22.26 -1.16
N ALA A 83 -16.60 22.01 0.10
CA ALA A 83 -16.30 22.91 1.21
C ALA A 83 -14.79 23.25 1.33
N VAL A 84 -13.90 22.23 1.19
CA VAL A 84 -12.45 22.45 1.22
C VAL A 84 -12.01 23.30 0.05
N ALA A 85 -12.45 23.00 -1.17
CA ALA A 85 -12.09 23.78 -2.36
C ALA A 85 -12.60 25.23 -2.28
N ALA A 86 -13.79 25.45 -1.71
CA ALA A 86 -14.32 26.80 -1.48
C ALA A 86 -13.45 27.56 -0.48
N ALA A 87 -13.00 26.92 0.61
CA ALA A 87 -12.11 27.52 1.58
C ALA A 87 -10.72 27.84 0.99
N GLU A 88 -10.12 26.93 0.23
CA GLU A 88 -8.83 27.15 -0.47
C GLU A 88 -8.91 28.37 -1.40
N LEU A 89 -9.91 28.40 -2.28
CA LEU A 89 -10.08 29.53 -3.21
C LEU A 89 -10.43 30.83 -2.48
N GLY A 90 -11.19 30.78 -1.39
CA GLY A 90 -11.51 31.96 -0.58
C GLY A 90 -10.29 32.55 0.15
N VAL A 91 -9.36 31.70 0.61
CA VAL A 91 -8.05 32.17 1.13
C VAL A 91 -7.24 32.85 0.02
N MET A 92 -7.21 32.27 -1.18
CA MET A 92 -6.54 32.88 -2.35
C MET A 92 -7.20 34.22 -2.75
N ALA A 93 -8.49 34.38 -2.46
CA ALA A 93 -9.26 35.60 -2.73
C ALA A 93 -9.15 36.68 -1.63
N GLY A 94 -8.32 36.44 -0.61
CA GLY A 94 -7.99 37.47 0.40
C GLY A 94 -8.51 37.23 1.82
N ALA A 95 -9.04 36.04 2.12
CA ALA A 95 -9.36 35.68 3.49
C ALA A 95 -8.09 35.35 4.30
N ASP A 96 -8.14 35.64 5.61
CA ASP A 96 -7.00 35.50 6.53
C ASP A 96 -7.09 34.22 7.38
N ARG A 97 -8.28 33.64 7.53
CA ARG A 97 -8.58 32.54 8.45
C ARG A 97 -9.64 31.62 7.89
N VAL A 98 -9.59 30.36 8.25
CA VAL A 98 -10.64 29.38 7.97
C VAL A 98 -11.09 28.69 9.24
N GLU A 99 -12.34 28.28 9.27
CA GLU A 99 -12.94 27.45 10.30
C GLU A 99 -13.39 26.13 9.69
N GLY A 100 -13.24 25.05 10.46
CA GLY A 100 -13.70 23.74 10.06
C GLY A 100 -13.80 22.81 11.26
N THR A 101 -14.09 21.55 10.96
CA THR A 101 -14.20 20.51 11.97
C THR A 101 -13.31 19.32 11.60
N LEU A 102 -12.93 18.52 12.59
CA LEU A 102 -12.22 17.29 12.34
C LEU A 102 -13.10 16.34 11.51
N LEU A 103 -12.54 15.82 10.41
CA LEU A 103 -13.22 14.94 9.46
C LEU A 103 -14.48 15.54 8.81
N GLY A 104 -14.64 16.86 8.87
CA GLY A 104 -15.79 17.56 8.30
C GLY A 104 -17.11 17.31 9.03
N ASN A 105 -17.08 16.82 10.27
CA ASN A 105 -18.29 16.55 11.04
C ASN A 105 -19.11 17.82 11.28
N GLY A 106 -20.42 17.78 11.07
CA GLY A 106 -21.30 18.92 11.24
C GLY A 106 -22.71 18.63 10.77
N GLU A 107 -23.51 19.67 10.62
CA GLU A 107 -24.89 19.55 10.15
C GLU A 107 -24.98 19.14 8.70
N ARG A 108 -26.02 18.43 8.33
CA ARG A 108 -26.35 17.93 6.96
C ARG A 108 -25.20 17.07 6.41
N THR A 109 -24.46 17.59 5.41
CA THR A 109 -23.30 16.94 4.79
C THR A 109 -21.98 17.26 5.48
N GLY A 110 -22.01 18.11 6.52
CA GLY A 110 -20.88 18.52 7.31
C GLY A 110 -20.27 19.87 6.93
N ASN A 111 -19.20 20.20 7.59
CA ASN A 111 -18.41 21.41 7.43
C ASN A 111 -17.16 21.13 6.57
N MET A 112 -16.37 22.16 6.30
CA MET A 112 -15.03 21.99 5.80
C MET A 112 -14.21 21.09 6.74
N ASP A 113 -13.58 20.05 6.18
CA ASP A 113 -12.66 19.23 6.94
C ASP A 113 -11.32 19.94 7.11
N ILE A 114 -11.03 20.32 8.36
CA ILE A 114 -9.81 21.07 8.67
C ILE A 114 -8.54 20.24 8.51
N MET A 115 -8.63 18.89 8.63
CA MET A 115 -7.50 18.03 8.41
C MET A 115 -7.11 18.00 6.92
N THR A 116 -8.11 17.85 6.04
CA THR A 116 -7.89 17.90 4.59
C THR A 116 -7.36 19.26 4.15
N MET A 117 -7.95 20.37 4.65
CA MET A 117 -7.50 21.73 4.35
C MET A 117 -6.03 21.95 4.75
N ALA A 118 -5.67 21.56 5.97
CA ALA A 118 -4.31 21.69 6.48
C ALA A 118 -3.30 20.86 5.68
N MET A 119 -3.64 19.60 5.35
CA MET A 119 -2.76 18.73 4.58
C MET A 119 -2.65 19.15 3.11
N ASN A 120 -3.68 19.78 2.55
CA ASN A 120 -3.60 20.43 1.23
C ASN A 120 -2.58 21.56 1.23
N LEU A 121 -2.62 22.46 2.23
CA LEU A 121 -1.62 23.52 2.41
C LEU A 121 -0.22 22.93 2.57
N TYR A 122 -0.07 21.93 3.44
CA TYR A 122 1.21 21.24 3.67
C TYR A 122 1.79 20.65 2.38
N SER A 123 0.96 19.99 1.57
CA SER A 123 1.39 19.40 0.28
C SER A 123 1.88 20.44 -0.74
N GLN A 124 1.53 21.71 -0.54
CA GLN A 124 2.00 22.84 -1.35
C GLN A 124 3.16 23.63 -0.70
N GLY A 125 3.71 23.10 0.41
CA GLY A 125 4.82 23.72 1.13
C GLY A 125 4.41 24.89 2.04
N VAL A 126 3.12 25.00 2.38
CA VAL A 126 2.60 25.99 3.34
C VAL A 126 2.36 25.31 4.68
N ASP A 127 3.05 25.75 5.72
CA ASP A 127 2.86 25.23 7.08
C ASP A 127 1.47 25.64 7.61
N PRO A 128 0.55 24.69 7.86
CA PRO A 128 -0.78 25.00 8.40
C PRO A 128 -0.77 25.40 9.89
N LEU A 129 0.38 25.34 10.56
CA LEU A 129 0.55 25.53 12.01
C LEU A 129 -0.31 24.57 12.85
N LEU A 130 -0.60 23.40 12.30
CA LEU A 130 -1.33 22.29 12.94
C LEU A 130 -0.50 21.03 12.87
N ASP A 131 -0.53 20.23 13.94
CA ASP A 131 0.22 18.99 14.05
C ASP A 131 -0.69 17.77 13.81
N PHE A 132 -0.43 17.04 12.72
CA PHE A 132 -1.11 15.79 12.36
C PHE A 132 -0.17 14.57 12.37
N THR A 133 1.00 14.67 13.02
CA THR A 133 1.97 13.56 13.13
C THR A 133 1.40 12.32 13.83
N HIS A 134 0.25 12.44 14.50
CA HIS A 134 -0.49 11.36 15.15
C HIS A 134 -1.91 11.21 14.58
N MET A 135 -2.02 11.16 13.25
CA MET A 135 -3.31 11.12 12.53
C MET A 135 -4.27 10.05 13.04
N ASP A 136 -3.78 8.85 13.32
CA ASP A 136 -4.62 7.73 13.77
C ASP A 136 -5.20 7.94 15.18
N GLU A 137 -4.46 8.60 16.07
CA GLU A 137 -4.93 8.98 17.39
C GLU A 137 -6.04 10.05 17.28
N ILE A 138 -5.82 11.07 16.45
CA ILE A 138 -6.81 12.14 16.18
C ILE A 138 -8.09 11.54 15.61
N CYS A 139 -7.98 10.63 14.62
CA CYS A 139 -9.12 9.93 14.04
C CYS A 139 -9.86 9.08 15.08
N THR A 140 -9.14 8.42 15.99
CA THR A 140 -9.72 7.63 17.07
C THR A 140 -10.52 8.49 18.02
N VAL A 141 -9.96 9.61 18.50
CA VAL A 141 -10.65 10.56 19.37
C VAL A 141 -11.89 11.14 18.68
N ALA A 142 -11.76 11.56 17.42
CA ALA A 142 -12.89 12.10 16.65
C ALA A 142 -14.03 11.08 16.52
N ARG A 143 -13.70 9.82 16.19
CA ARG A 143 -14.67 8.71 16.09
C ARG A 143 -15.35 8.42 17.43
N GLU A 144 -14.61 8.39 18.52
CA GLU A 144 -15.15 8.16 19.87
C GLU A 144 -16.09 9.28 20.32
N CYS A 145 -15.74 10.54 20.03
CA CYS A 145 -16.57 11.69 20.37
C CYS A 145 -17.84 11.80 19.52
N THR A 146 -17.73 11.53 18.24
CA THR A 146 -18.86 11.70 17.29
C THR A 146 -19.70 10.46 17.10
N GLN A 147 -19.18 9.28 17.47
CA GLN A 147 -19.76 7.96 17.23
C GLN A 147 -19.98 7.68 15.72
N LEU A 148 -19.23 8.35 14.84
CA LEU A 148 -19.26 8.16 13.41
C LEU A 148 -17.96 7.52 12.93
N PRO A 149 -18.02 6.51 12.00
CA PRO A 149 -16.83 5.91 11.45
C PRO A 149 -16.10 6.88 10.51
N VAL A 150 -14.78 6.81 10.47
CA VAL A 150 -13.99 7.47 9.43
C VAL A 150 -14.18 6.72 8.11
N HIS A 151 -14.49 7.44 7.03
CA HIS A 151 -14.63 6.80 5.73
C HIS A 151 -13.28 6.23 5.27
N PRO A 152 -13.18 4.95 4.83
CA PRO A 152 -11.90 4.32 4.48
C PRO A 152 -11.10 5.06 3.38
N ARG A 153 -11.77 5.85 2.55
CA ARG A 153 -11.15 6.68 1.50
C ARG A 153 -11.21 8.18 1.81
N HIS A 154 -11.32 8.54 3.10
CA HIS A 154 -11.25 9.95 3.51
C HIS A 154 -9.86 10.50 3.15
N PRO A 155 -9.76 11.69 2.53
CA PRO A 155 -8.46 12.26 2.20
C PRO A 155 -7.51 12.26 3.41
N TYR A 156 -6.26 11.84 3.20
CA TYR A 156 -5.20 11.69 4.20
C TYR A 156 -5.52 10.79 5.41
N ALA A 157 -6.72 10.84 5.96
CA ALA A 157 -7.14 10.17 7.19
C ALA A 157 -7.63 8.72 6.99
N GLY A 158 -8.15 8.37 5.82
CA GLY A 158 -8.72 7.06 5.54
C GLY A 158 -7.66 5.95 5.53
N GLU A 159 -8.04 4.74 5.91
CA GLU A 159 -7.14 3.58 5.95
C GLU A 159 -6.64 3.13 4.56
N LEU A 160 -7.36 3.46 3.48
CA LEU A 160 -7.04 3.05 2.12
C LEU A 160 -6.31 4.14 1.30
N VAL A 161 -6.05 5.32 1.87
CA VAL A 161 -5.54 6.47 1.09
C VAL A 161 -4.09 6.29 0.61
N PHE A 162 -3.31 5.46 1.27
CA PHE A 162 -1.95 5.10 0.86
C PHE A 162 -1.87 3.69 0.25
N THR A 163 -3.01 3.09 -0.09
CA THR A 163 -3.06 1.73 -0.63
C THR A 163 -3.01 1.74 -2.15
N ALA A 164 -2.10 0.98 -2.74
CA ALA A 164 -2.04 0.74 -4.17
C ALA A 164 -2.40 -0.72 -4.48
N PHE A 165 -3.44 -0.94 -5.28
CA PHE A 165 -3.90 -2.29 -5.67
C PHE A 165 -3.30 -2.75 -7.00
N SER A 166 -3.01 -1.84 -7.91
CA SER A 166 -2.40 -2.16 -9.21
C SER A 166 -0.91 -2.47 -9.06
N GLY A 167 -0.47 -3.60 -9.60
CA GLY A 167 0.94 -4.01 -9.56
C GLY A 167 1.89 -3.00 -10.23
N SER A 168 1.42 -2.25 -11.25
CA SER A 168 2.21 -1.19 -11.89
C SER A 168 2.41 0.00 -10.97
N HIS A 169 1.38 0.35 -10.14
CA HIS A 169 1.50 1.41 -9.15
C HIS A 169 2.44 1.00 -8.00
N GLN A 170 2.31 -0.23 -7.52
CA GLN A 170 3.18 -0.80 -6.48
C GLN A 170 4.66 -0.79 -6.93
N ASP A 171 4.94 -1.25 -8.17
CA ASP A 171 6.28 -1.24 -8.75
C ASP A 171 6.85 0.19 -8.88
N ALA A 172 6.02 1.15 -9.30
CA ALA A 172 6.42 2.56 -9.40
C ALA A 172 6.74 3.16 -8.03
N ILE A 173 5.88 2.98 -7.03
CA ILE A 173 6.12 3.43 -5.65
C ILE A 173 7.44 2.82 -5.12
N HIS A 174 7.62 1.51 -5.28
CA HIS A 174 8.84 0.83 -4.82
C HIS A 174 10.10 1.39 -5.50
N LYS A 175 10.07 1.64 -6.81
CA LYS A 175 11.20 2.24 -7.54
C LYS A 175 11.50 3.67 -7.09
N CYS A 176 10.47 4.47 -6.79
CA CYS A 176 10.65 5.82 -6.26
C CYS A 176 11.28 5.76 -4.85
N LEU A 177 10.73 4.96 -3.95
CA LEU A 177 11.23 4.81 -2.57
C LEU A 177 12.68 4.31 -2.53
N SER A 178 13.04 3.35 -3.40
CA SER A 178 14.39 2.80 -3.46
C SER A 178 15.46 3.76 -4.00
N LYS A 179 15.05 4.82 -4.70
CA LYS A 179 15.94 5.83 -5.32
C LYS A 179 15.87 7.19 -4.64
N ARG A 180 14.93 7.36 -3.70
CA ARG A 180 14.72 8.63 -3.01
C ARG A 180 15.96 9.04 -2.23
N ASP A 181 16.32 10.31 -2.31
CA ASP A 181 17.21 10.96 -1.36
C ASP A 181 16.40 11.25 -0.08
N ALA A 182 16.87 10.75 1.07
CA ALA A 182 16.19 10.92 2.35
C ALA A 182 16.01 12.40 2.75
N ASP A 183 16.96 13.25 2.35
CA ASP A 183 16.96 14.69 2.65
C ASP A 183 16.37 15.53 1.50
N GLY A 184 15.93 14.90 0.41
CA GLY A 184 15.34 15.54 -0.75
C GLY A 184 13.84 15.83 -0.56
N ALA A 185 13.31 16.69 -1.46
CA ALA A 185 11.86 16.90 -1.55
C ALA A 185 11.11 15.59 -1.81
N TRP A 186 9.87 15.50 -1.31
CA TRP A 186 9.02 14.34 -1.57
C TRP A 186 8.64 14.26 -3.05
N ASP A 187 9.03 13.20 -3.71
CA ASP A 187 8.73 12.91 -5.13
C ASP A 187 8.52 11.40 -5.33
N VAL A 188 7.44 10.89 -4.74
CA VAL A 188 7.07 9.48 -4.87
C VAL A 188 5.78 9.37 -5.67
N ALA A 189 5.82 8.60 -6.74
CA ALA A 189 4.67 8.37 -7.61
C ALA A 189 3.46 7.88 -6.79
N TYR A 190 2.27 8.42 -7.08
CA TYR A 190 0.98 8.08 -6.45
C TYR A 190 0.82 8.46 -4.97
N LEU A 191 1.83 9.02 -4.33
CA LEU A 191 1.77 9.45 -2.94
C LEU A 191 1.97 10.98 -2.84
N PRO A 192 0.92 11.75 -2.53
CA PRO A 192 1.00 13.22 -2.51
C PRO A 192 1.86 13.77 -1.36
N ILE A 193 2.04 13.00 -0.30
CA ILE A 193 2.86 13.32 0.87
C ILE A 193 3.61 12.07 1.34
N ASP A 194 4.63 12.25 2.19
CA ASP A 194 5.23 11.14 2.93
C ASP A 194 4.24 10.65 4.00
N PRO A 195 3.80 9.39 3.98
CA PRO A 195 2.94 8.86 5.05
C PRO A 195 3.53 9.02 6.46
N ALA A 196 4.86 9.08 6.59
CA ALA A 196 5.54 9.30 7.86
C ALA A 196 5.23 10.68 8.46
N ASP A 197 4.91 11.70 7.65
CA ASP A 197 4.56 13.05 8.11
C ASP A 197 3.27 13.07 8.94
N ILE A 198 2.43 12.06 8.78
CA ILE A 198 1.19 11.88 9.55
C ILE A 198 1.23 10.65 10.47
N GLY A 199 2.43 10.14 10.78
CA GLY A 199 2.65 9.01 11.69
C GLY A 199 2.32 7.65 11.13
N ARG A 200 2.18 7.52 9.79
CA ARG A 200 1.92 6.26 9.10
C ARG A 200 3.16 5.69 8.46
N THR A 201 3.10 4.43 8.04
CA THR A 201 4.22 3.73 7.42
C THR A 201 3.89 3.26 6.01
N TYR A 202 4.92 3.07 5.18
CA TYR A 202 4.76 2.53 3.83
C TYR A 202 4.26 1.07 3.81
N GLN A 203 4.33 0.36 4.91
CA GLN A 203 3.85 -1.02 5.01
C GLN A 203 2.34 -1.12 4.80
N GLU A 204 1.61 -0.06 5.08
CA GLU A 204 0.16 0.03 4.85
C GLU A 204 -0.21 0.37 3.40
N VAL A 205 0.78 0.70 2.57
CA VAL A 205 0.57 1.16 1.18
C VAL A 205 0.28 0.01 0.21
N ILE A 206 0.73 -1.21 0.50
CA ILE A 206 0.62 -2.35 -0.42
C ILE A 206 -0.29 -3.42 0.16
N ARG A 207 -1.52 -3.52 -0.37
CA ARG A 207 -2.48 -4.59 -0.11
C ARG A 207 -2.70 -5.42 -1.35
N ILE A 208 -2.90 -6.71 -1.18
CA ILE A 208 -3.12 -7.67 -2.28
C ILE A 208 -4.60 -7.99 -2.40
N ASN A 209 -5.14 -7.82 -3.60
CA ASN A 209 -6.49 -8.25 -3.98
C ASN A 209 -6.46 -8.92 -5.36
N SER A 210 -7.62 -9.32 -5.89
CA SER A 210 -7.75 -9.97 -7.20
C SER A 210 -7.19 -9.15 -8.38
N GLN A 211 -7.03 -7.82 -8.22
CA GLN A 211 -6.43 -6.93 -9.23
C GLN A 211 -4.92 -6.72 -9.05
N SER A 212 -4.35 -7.25 -7.96
CA SER A 212 -2.92 -7.14 -7.68
C SER A 212 -2.15 -8.07 -8.59
N GLY A 213 -1.26 -7.52 -9.41
CA GLY A 213 -0.43 -8.32 -10.32
C GLY A 213 0.74 -9.02 -9.60
N LYS A 214 1.45 -9.86 -10.36
CA LYS A 214 2.61 -10.64 -9.91
C LYS A 214 3.67 -9.87 -9.10
N GLY A 215 3.85 -8.57 -9.39
CA GLY A 215 4.82 -7.73 -8.70
C GLY A 215 4.45 -7.46 -7.24
N GLY A 216 3.16 -7.30 -6.93
CA GLY A 216 2.67 -7.09 -5.56
C GLY A 216 2.89 -8.33 -4.69
N VAL A 217 2.51 -9.50 -5.20
CA VAL A 217 2.71 -10.79 -4.51
C VAL A 217 4.18 -11.06 -4.21
N ALA A 218 5.06 -10.87 -5.21
CA ALA A 218 6.50 -11.04 -5.05
C ALA A 218 7.10 -10.06 -4.03
N HIS A 219 6.59 -8.81 -4.00
CA HIS A 219 7.02 -7.82 -3.02
C HIS A 219 6.67 -8.22 -1.59
N VAL A 220 5.44 -8.70 -1.34
CA VAL A 220 5.02 -9.19 -0.03
C VAL A 220 5.90 -10.34 0.45
N LEU A 221 6.12 -11.35 -0.39
CA LEU A 221 6.95 -12.51 -0.04
C LEU A 221 8.41 -12.11 0.24
N ARG A 222 8.95 -11.14 -0.51
CA ARG A 222 10.30 -10.62 -0.26
C ARG A 222 10.39 -9.83 1.05
N ARG A 223 9.45 -8.92 1.29
CA ARG A 223 9.45 -8.02 2.44
C ARG A 223 9.25 -8.77 3.76
N ASP A 224 8.26 -9.66 3.81
CA ASP A 224 7.80 -10.28 5.06
C ASP A 224 8.49 -11.61 5.34
N TYR A 225 8.90 -12.34 4.29
CA TYR A 225 9.45 -13.69 4.41
C TYR A 225 10.84 -13.84 3.79
N GLY A 226 11.42 -12.78 3.22
CA GLY A 226 12.75 -12.78 2.62
C GLY A 226 12.86 -13.57 1.32
N LEU A 227 11.75 -13.97 0.70
CA LEU A 227 11.72 -14.83 -0.49
C LEU A 227 11.87 -14.01 -1.78
N GLU A 228 13.01 -14.12 -2.44
CA GLU A 228 13.31 -13.41 -3.70
C GLU A 228 12.92 -14.25 -4.92
N LEU A 229 11.63 -14.28 -5.24
CA LEU A 229 11.13 -15.09 -6.33
C LEU A 229 11.68 -14.65 -7.70
N PRO A 230 12.27 -15.53 -8.50
CA PRO A 230 12.60 -15.23 -9.88
C PRO A 230 11.34 -14.98 -10.72
N ARG A 231 11.49 -14.20 -11.79
CA ARG A 231 10.35 -13.70 -12.57
C ARG A 231 9.42 -14.80 -13.13
N TRP A 232 9.96 -15.91 -13.51
CA TRP A 232 9.18 -17.05 -14.01
C TRP A 232 8.32 -17.67 -12.91
N LEU A 233 8.82 -17.77 -11.67
CA LEU A 233 8.06 -18.24 -10.50
C LEU A 233 7.01 -17.22 -10.05
N GLN A 234 7.30 -15.90 -10.16
CA GLN A 234 6.31 -14.85 -9.90
C GLN A 234 5.08 -14.99 -10.80
N VAL A 235 5.28 -15.38 -12.09
CA VAL A 235 4.19 -15.60 -13.04
C VAL A 235 3.37 -16.82 -12.64
N ASP A 236 4.03 -17.94 -12.33
CA ASP A 236 3.37 -19.18 -11.93
C ASP A 236 2.55 -19.00 -10.64
N PHE A 237 3.16 -18.45 -9.61
CA PHE A 237 2.51 -18.25 -8.31
C PHE A 237 1.40 -17.19 -8.33
N SER A 238 1.53 -16.15 -9.15
CA SER A 238 0.48 -15.12 -9.25
C SER A 238 -0.87 -15.69 -9.70
N THR A 239 -0.86 -16.74 -10.52
CA THR A 239 -2.10 -17.42 -10.95
C THR A 239 -2.80 -18.12 -9.79
N ALA A 240 -2.03 -18.69 -8.85
CA ALA A 240 -2.59 -19.32 -7.65
C ALA A 240 -3.21 -18.30 -6.70
N VAL A 241 -2.53 -17.15 -6.49
CA VAL A 241 -3.02 -16.07 -5.64
C VAL A 241 -4.28 -15.42 -6.22
N GLN A 242 -4.36 -15.27 -7.55
CA GLN A 242 -5.58 -14.78 -8.20
C GLN A 242 -6.77 -15.70 -7.95
N GLY A 243 -6.59 -17.02 -8.05
CA GLY A 243 -7.64 -17.97 -7.70
C GLY A 243 -8.13 -17.83 -6.25
N LEU A 244 -7.20 -17.71 -5.29
CA LEU A 244 -7.54 -17.52 -3.89
C LEU A 244 -8.31 -16.21 -3.66
N ALA A 245 -7.89 -15.11 -4.30
CA ALA A 245 -8.52 -13.81 -4.16
C ALA A 245 -9.92 -13.75 -4.83
N GLU A 246 -10.14 -14.50 -5.92
CA GLU A 246 -11.45 -14.63 -6.58
C GLU A 246 -12.42 -15.44 -5.72
N ASP A 247 -11.94 -16.52 -5.09
CA ASP A 247 -12.76 -17.39 -4.23
C ASP A 247 -13.16 -16.73 -2.91
N SER A 248 -12.30 -15.86 -2.36
CA SER A 248 -12.55 -15.22 -1.06
C SER A 248 -13.38 -13.94 -1.14
N GLU A 249 -13.52 -13.32 -2.32
CA GLU A 249 -14.13 -11.98 -2.51
C GLU A 249 -13.55 -10.90 -1.57
N ALA A 250 -12.40 -11.16 -0.94
CA ALA A 250 -11.77 -10.34 0.09
C ALA A 250 -10.31 -10.00 -0.26
N GLU A 251 -9.72 -9.09 0.51
CA GLU A 251 -8.28 -8.86 0.48
C GLU A 251 -7.53 -10.09 1.02
N VAL A 252 -6.44 -10.47 0.34
CA VAL A 252 -5.60 -11.59 0.76
C VAL A 252 -4.48 -11.03 1.64
N SER A 253 -4.36 -11.54 2.85
CA SER A 253 -3.33 -11.12 3.79
C SER A 253 -1.94 -11.65 3.39
N SER A 254 -0.90 -11.06 3.97
CA SER A 254 0.49 -11.54 3.83
C SER A 254 0.64 -13.01 4.28
N ASP A 255 -0.03 -13.36 5.38
CA ASP A 255 -0.01 -14.71 5.94
C ASP A 255 -0.74 -15.72 5.03
N ASP A 256 -1.86 -15.32 4.42
CA ASP A 256 -2.59 -16.16 3.47
C ASP A 256 -1.75 -16.41 2.19
N ILE A 257 -1.03 -15.40 1.70
CA ILE A 257 -0.12 -15.53 0.56
C ILE A 257 1.01 -16.50 0.89
N PHE A 258 1.62 -16.39 2.06
CA PHE A 258 2.69 -17.29 2.47
C PHE A 258 2.18 -18.70 2.77
N ALA A 259 0.98 -18.85 3.35
CA ALA A 259 0.34 -20.15 3.53
C ALA A 259 0.09 -20.84 2.17
N LEU A 260 -0.46 -20.13 1.20
CA LEU A 260 -0.67 -20.64 -0.17
C LEU A 260 0.66 -20.98 -0.85
N PHE A 261 1.70 -20.14 -0.68
CA PHE A 261 3.03 -20.42 -1.20
C PHE A 261 3.62 -21.70 -0.61
N SER A 262 3.49 -21.84 0.71
CA SER A 262 3.97 -23.01 1.45
C SER A 262 3.23 -24.28 1.05
N GLU A 263 1.92 -24.23 0.90
CA GLU A 263 1.09 -25.33 0.42
C GLU A 263 1.46 -25.74 -1.02
N THR A 264 1.67 -24.74 -1.87
CA THR A 264 1.95 -24.97 -3.29
C THR A 264 3.32 -25.63 -3.50
N TYR A 265 4.37 -25.14 -2.84
CA TYR A 265 5.76 -25.49 -3.16
C TYR A 265 6.53 -26.16 -2.03
N LEU A 266 6.21 -25.91 -0.76
CA LEU A 266 7.01 -26.38 0.38
C LEU A 266 6.36 -27.51 1.19
N SER A 267 5.03 -27.70 1.06
CA SER A 267 4.33 -28.76 1.80
C SER A 267 4.79 -30.14 1.35
N THR A 268 5.09 -30.97 2.35
CA THR A 268 5.49 -32.36 2.17
C THR A 268 4.41 -33.35 2.62
N ALA A 269 3.24 -32.86 3.05
CA ALA A 269 2.12 -33.71 3.45
C ALA A 269 1.62 -34.52 2.24
N ASP A 270 1.58 -35.83 2.37
CA ASP A 270 1.19 -36.77 1.31
C ASP A 270 2.04 -36.70 0.02
N ARG A 271 3.25 -36.16 0.09
CA ARG A 271 4.19 -36.01 -1.02
C ARG A 271 5.48 -36.77 -0.78
N TRP A 272 6.25 -36.92 -1.84
CA TRP A 272 7.60 -37.46 -1.78
C TRP A 272 8.52 -36.52 -1.01
N GLN A 273 9.31 -37.09 -0.10
CA GLN A 273 10.26 -36.35 0.75
C GLN A 273 11.68 -36.83 0.47
N LEU A 274 12.61 -35.89 0.45
CA LEU A 274 14.03 -36.18 0.33
C LEU A 274 14.52 -36.77 1.67
N GLY A 275 15.02 -37.98 1.64
CA GLY A 275 15.70 -38.62 2.76
C GLY A 275 17.20 -38.38 2.74
N ASN A 276 17.97 -39.35 3.24
CA ASN A 276 19.44 -39.28 3.23
C ASN A 276 19.98 -39.35 1.81
N TYR A 277 21.06 -38.62 1.54
CA TYR A 277 21.81 -38.70 0.31
C TYR A 277 23.30 -38.84 0.54
N GLN A 278 24.02 -39.47 -0.40
CA GLN A 278 25.49 -39.61 -0.41
C GLN A 278 26.02 -39.18 -1.75
N LEU A 279 27.07 -38.35 -1.69
CA LEU A 279 27.77 -37.87 -2.88
C LEU A 279 29.10 -38.63 -3.01
N SER A 280 29.39 -39.10 -4.18
CA SER A 280 30.67 -39.70 -4.54
C SER A 280 31.25 -38.96 -5.75
N ARG A 281 32.47 -38.46 -5.62
CA ARG A 281 33.17 -37.81 -6.73
C ARG A 281 34.14 -38.78 -7.40
N ARG A 282 34.02 -38.93 -8.70
CA ARG A 282 34.94 -39.65 -9.55
C ARG A 282 35.49 -38.71 -10.62
N ASP A 283 36.64 -39.04 -11.21
CA ASP A 283 37.50 -38.11 -12.00
C ASP A 283 36.73 -37.26 -13.06
N GLU A 284 35.61 -37.70 -13.61
CA GLU A 284 34.84 -36.94 -14.61
C GLU A 284 33.32 -36.86 -14.34
N SER A 285 32.81 -37.40 -13.23
CA SER A 285 31.39 -37.38 -12.90
C SER A 285 31.11 -37.42 -11.39
N ASP A 286 30.08 -36.78 -10.97
CA ASP A 286 29.54 -36.90 -9.60
C ASP A 286 28.50 -38.01 -9.56
N GLY A 287 28.60 -38.90 -8.59
CA GLY A 287 27.62 -39.94 -8.30
C GLY A 287 26.76 -39.53 -7.12
N LEU A 288 25.47 -39.76 -7.20
CA LEU A 288 24.50 -39.53 -6.15
C LEU A 288 23.79 -40.85 -5.82
N GLU A 289 23.75 -41.16 -4.51
CA GLU A 289 22.81 -42.15 -3.95
C GLU A 289 21.84 -41.40 -3.06
N VAL A 290 20.53 -41.59 -3.26
CA VAL A 290 19.51 -40.85 -2.51
C VAL A 290 18.33 -41.75 -2.15
N THR A 291 17.79 -41.59 -0.96
CA THR A 291 16.55 -42.26 -0.55
C THR A 291 15.41 -41.22 -0.62
N LEU A 292 14.33 -41.59 -1.29
CA LEU A 292 13.08 -40.83 -1.26
C LEU A 292 12.05 -41.58 -0.39
N HIS A 293 11.39 -40.83 0.51
CA HIS A 293 10.28 -41.33 1.31
C HIS A 293 8.97 -40.96 0.59
N GLY A 294 8.23 -41.93 0.12
CA GLY A 294 6.99 -41.72 -0.63
C GLY A 294 5.77 -42.31 0.05
N PRO A 295 4.56 -41.97 -0.44
CA PRO A 295 3.30 -42.46 0.09
C PRO A 295 3.18 -43.99 0.07
N GLN A 296 3.94 -44.68 -0.82
CA GLN A 296 3.93 -46.12 -0.99
C GLN A 296 5.15 -46.83 -0.37
N GLY A 297 6.03 -46.05 0.29
CA GLY A 297 7.25 -46.55 0.93
C GLY A 297 8.53 -45.86 0.40
N ASP A 298 9.66 -46.32 0.93
CA ASP A 298 10.98 -45.74 0.62
C ASP A 298 11.53 -46.30 -0.68
N VAL A 299 12.13 -45.45 -1.50
CA VAL A 299 12.80 -45.80 -2.75
C VAL A 299 14.24 -45.30 -2.72
N ALA A 300 15.20 -46.18 -2.96
CA ALA A 300 16.59 -45.80 -3.15
C ALA A 300 16.91 -45.61 -4.63
N LEU A 301 17.43 -44.45 -4.98
CA LEU A 301 17.78 -44.09 -6.35
C LEU A 301 19.28 -43.81 -6.46
N THR A 302 19.82 -44.02 -7.65
CA THR A 302 21.22 -43.72 -7.98
C THR A 302 21.27 -42.96 -9.30
N GLY A 303 22.15 -41.96 -9.37
CA GLY A 303 22.37 -41.20 -10.61
C GLY A 303 23.83 -40.78 -10.76
N GLN A 304 24.22 -40.45 -11.98
CA GLN A 304 25.54 -39.93 -12.32
C GLN A 304 25.38 -38.72 -13.23
N GLY A 305 26.20 -37.68 -13.02
CA GLY A 305 26.09 -36.44 -13.79
C GLY A 305 27.34 -35.57 -13.67
N ASN A 306 27.33 -34.43 -14.39
CA ASN A 306 28.40 -33.44 -14.34
C ASN A 306 28.37 -32.58 -13.04
N GLY A 307 27.40 -32.85 -12.17
CA GLY A 307 27.19 -32.22 -10.86
C GLY A 307 25.99 -32.85 -10.16
N VAL A 308 25.78 -32.47 -8.89
CA VAL A 308 24.77 -33.09 -8.03
C VAL A 308 23.35 -32.94 -8.60
N VAL A 309 23.01 -31.78 -9.15
CA VAL A 309 21.71 -31.49 -9.77
C VAL A 309 21.49 -32.40 -10.98
N ASP A 310 22.50 -32.53 -11.84
CA ASP A 310 22.44 -33.40 -13.05
C ASP A 310 22.32 -34.87 -12.67
N ALA A 311 23.08 -35.31 -11.66
CA ALA A 311 23.00 -36.69 -11.14
C ALA A 311 21.61 -37.00 -10.56
N PHE A 312 20.98 -36.05 -9.86
CA PHE A 312 19.64 -36.23 -9.35
C PHE A 312 18.57 -36.24 -10.43
N VAL A 313 18.68 -35.35 -11.43
CA VAL A 313 17.78 -35.35 -12.59
C VAL A 313 17.85 -36.71 -13.30
N GLN A 314 19.04 -37.25 -13.55
CA GLN A 314 19.21 -38.58 -14.17
C GLN A 314 18.58 -39.70 -13.32
N ALA A 315 18.72 -39.64 -11.99
CA ALA A 315 18.07 -40.59 -11.09
C ALA A 315 16.54 -40.51 -11.21
N MET A 316 15.99 -39.28 -11.27
CA MET A 316 14.56 -39.06 -11.42
C MET A 316 14.03 -39.44 -12.80
N GLU A 317 14.79 -39.22 -13.89
CA GLU A 317 14.45 -39.70 -15.22
C GLU A 317 14.34 -41.26 -15.26
N SER A 318 15.30 -41.90 -14.60
CA SER A 318 15.32 -43.37 -14.50
C SER A 318 14.13 -43.90 -13.68
N PHE A 319 13.73 -43.19 -12.64
CA PHE A 319 12.63 -43.56 -11.77
C PHE A 319 11.25 -43.30 -12.40
N THR A 320 11.09 -42.14 -13.04
CA THR A 320 9.80 -41.72 -13.62
C THR A 320 9.57 -42.21 -15.07
N GLY A 321 10.64 -42.55 -15.77
CA GLY A 321 10.60 -42.83 -17.22
C GLY A 321 10.29 -41.56 -18.05
N ARG A 322 10.40 -40.36 -17.49
CA ARG A 322 10.14 -39.09 -18.16
C ARG A 322 11.46 -38.38 -18.48
N HIS A 323 11.47 -37.61 -19.55
CA HIS A 323 12.62 -36.76 -19.86
C HIS A 323 12.52 -35.43 -19.11
N ILE A 324 13.55 -35.13 -18.31
CA ILE A 324 13.58 -33.99 -17.36
C ILE A 324 14.78 -33.09 -17.67
N VAL A 325 14.54 -31.83 -17.94
CA VAL A 325 15.58 -30.83 -18.17
C VAL A 325 15.40 -29.65 -17.21
N VAL A 326 16.46 -29.23 -16.54
CA VAL A 326 16.46 -27.98 -15.76
C VAL A 326 16.53 -26.80 -16.73
N VAL A 327 15.50 -25.97 -16.76
CA VAL A 327 15.42 -24.82 -17.67
C VAL A 327 15.93 -23.57 -16.98
N GLU A 328 15.52 -23.36 -15.72
CA GLU A 328 15.88 -22.20 -14.91
C GLU A 328 16.24 -22.67 -13.49
N TYR A 329 17.24 -22.03 -12.90
CA TYR A 329 17.68 -22.28 -11.53
C TYR A 329 18.09 -20.96 -10.89
N SER A 330 17.68 -20.73 -9.64
CA SER A 330 18.06 -19.57 -8.84
C SER A 330 18.10 -19.96 -7.37
N GLU A 331 19.01 -19.34 -6.63
CA GLU A 331 19.16 -19.57 -5.18
C GLU A 331 19.54 -18.29 -4.45
N HIS A 332 19.18 -18.20 -3.18
CA HIS A 332 19.64 -17.16 -2.25
C HIS A 332 19.55 -17.67 -0.81
N THR A 333 20.09 -16.91 0.14
CA THR A 333 20.03 -17.23 1.56
C THR A 333 19.03 -16.34 2.31
N LEU A 334 18.29 -16.92 3.25
CA LEU A 334 17.45 -16.19 4.20
C LEU A 334 18.30 -15.72 5.37
N GLY A 335 18.78 -14.46 5.31
CA GLY A 335 19.64 -13.87 6.32
C GLY A 335 21.12 -13.80 5.92
N GLN A 336 21.95 -13.26 6.83
CA GLN A 336 23.39 -12.98 6.58
C GLN A 336 24.34 -13.79 7.47
N SER A 337 23.84 -14.76 8.24
CA SER A 337 24.68 -15.58 9.13
C SER A 337 25.23 -16.81 8.42
N ALA A 338 26.29 -17.41 8.97
CA ALA A 338 26.85 -18.67 8.46
C ALA A 338 25.88 -19.87 8.60
N ASP A 339 24.82 -19.73 9.39
CA ASP A 339 23.76 -20.71 9.60
C ASP A 339 22.45 -20.27 8.89
N ALA A 340 22.57 -19.43 7.85
CA ALA A 340 21.42 -18.97 7.08
C ALA A 340 20.82 -20.12 6.25
N GLU A 341 19.50 -20.22 6.21
CA GLU A 341 18.79 -21.18 5.39
C GLU A 341 18.90 -20.79 3.91
N ALA A 342 19.22 -21.76 3.05
CA ALA A 342 19.21 -21.59 1.60
C ALA A 342 17.82 -21.85 1.04
N VAL A 343 17.44 -21.05 0.06
CA VAL A 343 16.20 -21.24 -0.74
C VAL A 343 16.61 -21.41 -2.19
N CYS A 344 16.17 -22.51 -2.79
CA CYS A 344 16.39 -22.82 -4.20
C CYS A 344 15.08 -22.84 -4.96
N TYR A 345 15.10 -22.28 -6.15
CA TYR A 345 13.98 -22.23 -7.09
C TYR A 345 14.38 -22.94 -8.37
N VAL A 346 13.51 -23.76 -8.90
CA VAL A 346 13.77 -24.48 -10.16
C VAL A 346 12.55 -24.44 -11.07
N GLN A 347 12.78 -24.28 -12.36
CA GLN A 347 11.81 -24.59 -13.41
C GLN A 347 12.35 -25.72 -14.24
N LEU A 348 11.58 -26.79 -14.35
CA LEU A 348 11.90 -27.94 -15.16
C LEU A 348 11.16 -27.87 -16.51
N ASN A 349 11.64 -28.64 -17.49
CA ASN A 349 10.87 -29.07 -18.64
C ASN A 349 10.71 -30.58 -18.53
N VAL A 350 9.48 -31.06 -18.37
CA VAL A 350 9.14 -32.48 -18.30
C VAL A 350 8.21 -32.80 -19.46
N ASP A 351 8.71 -33.41 -20.51
CA ASP A 351 7.96 -33.76 -21.74
C ASP A 351 7.18 -32.58 -22.36
N GLY A 352 7.69 -31.33 -22.19
CA GLY A 352 7.10 -30.09 -22.72
C GLY A 352 6.31 -29.26 -21.70
N GLU A 353 5.96 -29.82 -20.55
CA GLU A 353 5.39 -29.08 -19.44
C GLU A 353 6.49 -28.37 -18.63
N ARG A 354 6.15 -27.24 -17.97
CA ARG A 354 7.12 -26.43 -17.22
C ARG A 354 6.78 -26.31 -15.75
N PRO A 355 6.85 -27.41 -14.96
CA PRO A 355 6.61 -27.32 -13.53
C PRO A 355 7.70 -26.52 -12.82
N CYS A 356 7.26 -25.77 -11.78
CA CYS A 356 8.12 -24.99 -10.90
C CYS A 356 8.17 -25.63 -9.52
N GLY A 357 9.33 -25.55 -8.85
CA GLY A 357 9.50 -26.06 -7.50
C GLY A 357 10.40 -25.18 -6.64
N VAL A 358 10.23 -25.29 -5.33
CA VAL A 358 11.00 -24.57 -4.33
C VAL A 358 11.47 -25.55 -3.26
N GLY A 359 12.73 -25.39 -2.84
CA GLY A 359 13.33 -26.15 -1.74
C GLY A 359 13.99 -25.23 -0.73
N ARG A 360 13.91 -25.57 0.55
CA ARG A 360 14.52 -24.84 1.66
C ARG A 360 15.31 -25.81 2.55
N SER A 361 16.54 -25.44 2.90
CA SER A 361 17.38 -26.19 3.86
C SER A 361 18.56 -25.35 4.30
N HIS A 362 19.17 -25.68 5.42
CA HIS A 362 20.50 -25.16 5.80
C HIS A 362 21.63 -25.75 4.93
N ASP A 363 21.36 -26.83 4.21
CA ASP A 363 22.25 -27.41 3.20
C ASP A 363 21.77 -27.02 1.81
N ILE A 364 22.58 -26.27 1.07
CA ILE A 364 22.25 -25.80 -0.29
C ILE A 364 22.02 -26.94 -1.28
N VAL A 365 22.73 -28.06 -1.13
CA VAL A 365 22.52 -29.24 -1.95
C VAL A 365 21.15 -29.84 -1.67
N GLN A 366 20.83 -30.01 -0.39
CA GLN A 366 19.51 -30.50 0.01
C GLN A 366 18.38 -29.59 -0.48
N ALA A 367 18.57 -28.26 -0.38
CA ALA A 367 17.59 -27.29 -0.88
C ALA A 367 17.38 -27.44 -2.40
N SER A 368 18.48 -27.66 -3.17
CA SER A 368 18.41 -27.84 -4.62
C SER A 368 17.67 -29.14 -5.02
N LEU A 369 17.99 -30.25 -4.35
CA LEU A 369 17.32 -31.53 -4.61
C LEU A 369 15.83 -31.47 -4.19
N ALA A 370 15.52 -30.82 -3.07
CA ALA A 370 14.15 -30.61 -2.63
C ALA A 370 13.35 -29.74 -3.61
N ALA A 371 13.97 -28.71 -4.23
CA ALA A 371 13.32 -27.89 -5.25
C ALA A 371 12.93 -28.71 -6.48
N ILE A 372 13.82 -29.58 -6.96
CA ILE A 372 13.53 -30.49 -8.10
C ILE A 372 12.40 -31.45 -7.74
N LEU A 373 12.45 -32.04 -6.55
CA LEU A 373 11.43 -32.96 -6.06
C LEU A 373 10.06 -32.25 -5.94
N SER A 374 10.04 -31.02 -5.39
CA SER A 374 8.85 -30.18 -5.32
C SER A 374 8.24 -29.89 -6.70
N ALA A 375 9.07 -29.64 -7.72
CA ALA A 375 8.59 -29.42 -9.09
C ALA A 375 7.95 -30.69 -9.70
N LEU A 376 8.51 -31.86 -9.43
CA LEU A 376 8.04 -33.13 -9.98
C LEU A 376 6.80 -33.67 -9.26
N ASP A 377 6.66 -33.39 -7.98
CA ASP A 377 5.56 -33.89 -7.12
C ASP A 377 4.45 -32.83 -6.90
N GLY A 378 4.63 -31.62 -7.40
CA GLY A 378 3.69 -30.52 -7.30
C GLY A 378 2.55 -30.59 -8.31
N ARG A 379 2.15 -29.44 -8.85
CA ARG A 379 1.05 -29.31 -9.81
C ARG A 379 1.17 -30.19 -11.05
N GLY A 380 2.38 -30.59 -11.42
CA GLY A 380 2.63 -31.45 -12.58
C GLY A 380 2.31 -32.93 -12.36
N GLN A 381 2.05 -33.40 -11.15
CA GLN A 381 1.75 -34.77 -10.76
C GLN A 381 2.62 -35.85 -11.47
N VAL A 382 3.88 -35.50 -11.76
CA VAL A 382 4.79 -36.42 -12.52
C VAL A 382 5.05 -37.68 -11.71
N LEU A 383 5.15 -37.53 -10.37
CA LEU A 383 5.41 -38.67 -9.47
C LEU A 383 4.16 -39.45 -9.07
N ALA A 384 2.97 -38.91 -9.24
CA ALA A 384 1.72 -39.64 -8.97
C ALA A 384 1.52 -40.85 -9.87
N ASN A 385 2.18 -40.89 -11.03
CA ASN A 385 2.10 -41.95 -12.04
C ASN A 385 3.34 -42.84 -12.07
N ALA A 386 4.32 -42.66 -11.18
CA ALA A 386 5.60 -43.36 -11.19
C ALA A 386 5.64 -44.58 -10.23
N ALA A 387 4.49 -45.01 -9.71
CA ALA A 387 4.34 -46.15 -8.77
C ALA A 387 3.63 -47.33 -9.39
#